data_b5c81a2e07a6d39b43900b0c25cb9e87
#
_entry.id   b5c81a2e07a6d39b43900b0c25cb9e87
#
_cell.length_a   1.000
_cell.length_b   1.000
_cell.length_c   1.000
_cell.angle_alpha   90.00
_cell.angle_beta   90.00
_cell.angle_gamma   90.00
#
_symmetry.space_group_name_H-M   'P 1'
#
loop_
_entity.id
_entity.type
_entity.pdbx_description
1 polymer ?
#
loop_
_entity_poly.entity_id
_entity_poly.type
_entity_poly.pdbx_seq_one_letter_code
_entity_poly.pdbx_strand_id
1 'polypeptide(L)'
;MNSDATSKTYTSSTLKQNNHITKDMKYYILFGPPGAGKGTQATAMVEKYNLHHISTGALLRKEIAAGTELGLQAKALIEKGCLVPDEVVEGMIESEFKTVTGVDGFLLDGFPRTLPQAEALDAILAKTGEAVTATVSILIPDAMIMERIKGRALKEGRADDASEDIINNRIVTYHNQTEPLIEYYEKVEKYHEIDGIGTIEEVQGRIFDVMDKF
;
A
#
# COMPACT_ATOMS: atom_id res chain seq x y z
N MET A 1 77.18 6.44 23.91
CA MET A 1 76.21 6.81 24.96
C MET A 1 74.81 6.67 24.37
N ASN A 2 74.06 5.83 24.98
CA ASN A 2 72.83 5.19 24.44
C ASN A 2 71.72 6.17 24.18
N SER A 3 71.05 5.99 23.07
CA SER A 3 69.73 6.52 22.77
C SER A 3 68.77 5.35 22.51
N ASP A 4 67.93 4.99 23.48
CA ASP A 4 66.89 4.02 23.35
C ASP A 4 65.75 4.59 22.52
N ALA A 5 65.47 3.95 21.40
CA ALA A 5 64.27 4.18 20.59
C ALA A 5 63.21 3.17 20.95
N THR A 6 62.25 3.56 21.75
CA THR A 6 61.04 2.74 22.09
C THR A 6 60.07 2.76 20.90
N SER A 7 60.01 1.68 20.18
CA SER A 7 59.01 1.42 19.15
C SER A 7 57.65 1.11 19.87
N LYS A 8 56.68 1.99 19.64
CA LYS A 8 55.28 1.73 20.01
C LYS A 8 54.61 0.91 18.88
N THR A 9 54.39 -0.35 19.19
CA THR A 9 53.53 -1.25 18.42
C THR A 9 52.09 -0.78 18.54
N TYR A 10 51.50 -0.27 17.46
CA TYR A 10 50.03 -0.09 17.37
C TYR A 10 49.39 -1.43 17.10
N THR A 11 48.71 -1.96 18.10
CA THR A 11 47.81 -3.10 17.94
C THR A 11 46.61 -2.67 17.10
N SER A 12 46.47 -3.33 15.98
CA SER A 12 45.30 -3.29 15.09
C SER A 12 44.03 -3.66 15.89
N SER A 13 43.27 -2.65 16.32
CA SER A 13 41.95 -2.88 16.85
C SER A 13 41.02 -3.29 15.71
N THR A 14 40.61 -4.54 15.76
CA THR A 14 39.63 -5.19 14.90
C THR A 14 38.37 -4.33 14.80
N LEU A 15 38.19 -3.68 13.68
CA LEU A 15 36.91 -3.09 13.28
C LEU A 15 35.91 -4.26 13.19
N LYS A 16 35.09 -4.40 14.22
CA LYS A 16 33.87 -5.22 14.10
C LYS A 16 33.01 -4.55 13.02
N GLN A 17 33.07 -5.10 11.80
CA GLN A 17 32.07 -4.84 10.81
C GLN A 17 30.73 -5.33 11.39
N ASN A 18 29.92 -4.40 11.83
CA ASN A 18 28.52 -4.64 12.05
C ASN A 18 27.92 -5.00 10.68
N ASN A 19 27.83 -6.29 10.40
CA ASN A 19 26.93 -6.82 9.37
C ASN A 19 25.51 -6.55 9.87
N HIS A 20 25.03 -5.31 9.74
CA HIS A 20 23.62 -5.09 9.59
C HIS A 20 23.27 -5.73 8.25
N ILE A 21 22.75 -6.96 8.30
CA ILE A 21 21.92 -7.48 7.23
C ILE A 21 20.74 -6.47 7.17
N THR A 22 20.83 -5.52 6.26
CA THR A 22 19.68 -4.69 5.93
C THR A 22 18.65 -5.65 5.37
N LYS A 23 17.64 -5.99 6.16
CA LYS A 23 16.52 -6.78 5.69
C LYS A 23 15.90 -5.96 4.56
N ASP A 24 15.83 -6.54 3.36
CA ASP A 24 15.24 -5.87 2.22
C ASP A 24 13.81 -5.46 2.56
N MET A 25 13.51 -4.17 2.48
CA MET A 25 12.19 -3.63 2.76
C MET A 25 11.20 -4.20 1.74
N LYS A 26 10.04 -4.67 2.21
CA LYS A 26 9.01 -5.24 1.35
C LYS A 26 7.92 -4.21 1.04
N TYR A 27 7.50 -4.15 -0.23
CA TYR A 27 6.46 -3.24 -0.69
C TYR A 27 5.35 -4.03 -1.35
N TYR A 28 4.24 -4.20 -0.65
CA TYR A 28 3.07 -4.91 -1.13
C TYR A 28 1.99 -3.93 -1.56
N ILE A 29 1.35 -4.21 -2.69
CA ILE A 29 0.18 -3.47 -3.16
C ILE A 29 -1.05 -4.35 -2.97
N LEU A 30 -2.08 -3.82 -2.31
CA LEU A 30 -3.35 -4.50 -2.14
C LEU A 30 -4.38 -3.95 -3.12
N PHE A 31 -4.63 -4.71 -4.16
CA PHE A 31 -5.52 -4.39 -5.27
C PHE A 31 -6.91 -4.99 -5.09
N GLY A 32 -7.82 -4.53 -5.91
CA GLY A 32 -9.17 -5.06 -6.04
C GLY A 32 -10.24 -3.96 -6.03
N PRO A 33 -11.44 -4.26 -6.52
CA PRO A 33 -12.53 -3.30 -6.64
C PRO A 33 -12.99 -2.75 -5.27
N PRO A 34 -13.74 -1.65 -5.26
CA PRO A 34 -14.38 -1.19 -4.04
C PRO A 34 -15.27 -2.30 -3.47
N GLY A 35 -15.27 -2.51 -2.15
CA GLY A 35 -16.03 -3.61 -1.52
C GLY A 35 -15.36 -4.99 -1.53
N ALA A 36 -14.18 -5.17 -2.15
CA ALA A 36 -13.48 -6.46 -2.20
C ALA A 36 -13.01 -7.00 -0.84
N GLY A 37 -13.03 -6.17 0.22
CA GLY A 37 -12.58 -6.59 1.56
C GLY A 37 -11.12 -6.25 1.87
N LYS A 38 -10.45 -5.43 1.06
CA LYS A 38 -9.04 -5.04 1.23
C LYS A 38 -8.69 -4.62 2.66
N GLY A 39 -9.44 -3.66 3.23
CA GLY A 39 -9.18 -3.17 4.58
C GLY A 39 -9.30 -4.25 5.67
N THR A 40 -10.21 -5.21 5.50
CA THR A 40 -10.36 -6.35 6.42
C THR A 40 -9.13 -7.25 6.36
N GLN A 41 -8.65 -7.56 5.16
CA GLN A 41 -7.48 -8.41 4.97
C GLN A 41 -6.18 -7.71 5.35
N ALA A 42 -6.09 -6.39 5.11
CA ALA A 42 -4.92 -5.58 5.45
C ALA A 42 -4.52 -5.71 6.92
N THR A 43 -5.48 -5.78 7.84
CA THR A 43 -5.20 -5.93 9.29
C THR A 43 -4.39 -7.18 9.58
N ALA A 44 -4.79 -8.33 9.05
CA ALA A 44 -4.09 -9.59 9.25
C ALA A 44 -2.73 -9.65 8.53
N MET A 45 -2.64 -9.04 7.33
CA MET A 45 -1.37 -8.92 6.58
C MET A 45 -0.36 -8.10 7.38
N VAL A 46 -0.77 -6.95 7.90
CA VAL A 46 0.07 -6.05 8.70
C VAL A 46 0.60 -6.74 9.94
N GLU A 47 -0.26 -7.45 10.67
CA GLU A 47 0.11 -8.16 11.89
C GLU A 47 1.10 -9.31 11.61
N LYS A 48 0.82 -10.14 10.60
CA LYS A 48 1.65 -11.31 10.29
C LYS A 48 3.04 -10.92 9.76
N TYR A 49 3.13 -9.88 8.93
CA TYR A 49 4.37 -9.53 8.22
C TYR A 49 5.06 -8.28 8.74
N ASN A 50 4.61 -7.73 9.87
CA ASN A 50 5.14 -6.49 10.46
C ASN A 50 5.21 -5.33 9.44
N LEU A 51 4.10 -5.08 8.72
CA LEU A 51 4.02 -4.06 7.70
C LEU A 51 3.43 -2.76 8.24
N HIS A 52 3.81 -1.63 7.66
CA HIS A 52 3.08 -0.38 7.83
C HIS A 52 1.97 -0.26 6.78
N HIS A 53 0.73 -0.10 7.23
CA HIS A 53 -0.45 0.02 6.36
C HIS A 53 -0.65 1.47 5.92
N ILE A 54 -0.45 1.74 4.63
CA ILE A 54 -0.76 3.03 4.02
C ILE A 54 -2.08 2.90 3.26
N SER A 55 -3.17 3.33 3.88
CA SER A 55 -4.49 3.40 3.23
C SER A 55 -4.78 4.83 2.80
N THR A 56 -4.65 5.12 1.51
CA THR A 56 -4.89 6.46 0.97
C THR A 56 -6.31 6.95 1.26
N GLY A 57 -7.29 6.08 1.18
CA GLY A 57 -8.67 6.40 1.55
C GLY A 57 -8.84 6.75 3.02
N ALA A 58 -8.11 6.09 3.93
CA ALA A 58 -8.15 6.40 5.35
C ALA A 58 -7.45 7.74 5.65
N LEU A 59 -6.28 7.96 5.04
CA LEU A 59 -5.55 9.22 5.17
C LEU A 59 -6.38 10.40 4.70
N LEU A 60 -6.98 10.33 3.51
CA LEU A 60 -7.83 11.40 2.97
C LEU A 60 -9.08 11.65 3.84
N ARG A 61 -9.72 10.62 4.37
CA ARG A 61 -10.84 10.79 5.31
C ARG A 61 -10.40 11.46 6.62
N LYS A 62 -9.19 11.17 7.11
CA LYS A 62 -8.61 11.86 8.27
C LYS A 62 -8.42 13.35 8.00
N GLU A 63 -7.88 13.71 6.83
CA GLU A 63 -7.74 15.11 6.40
C GLU A 63 -9.08 15.83 6.29
N ILE A 64 -10.11 15.15 5.73
CA ILE A 64 -11.48 15.68 5.64
C ILE A 64 -12.05 15.93 7.04
N ALA A 65 -11.88 14.99 7.96
CA ALA A 65 -12.38 15.13 9.33
C ALA A 65 -11.66 16.24 10.11
N ALA A 66 -10.37 16.46 9.81
CA ALA A 66 -9.58 17.54 10.39
C ALA A 66 -9.86 18.92 9.75
N GLY A 67 -10.61 18.97 8.64
CA GLY A 67 -10.94 20.20 7.93
C GLY A 67 -9.73 20.90 7.30
N THR A 68 -8.68 20.16 6.97
CA THR A 68 -7.50 20.72 6.31
C THR A 68 -7.83 21.19 4.89
N GLU A 69 -7.00 22.05 4.31
CA GLU A 69 -7.18 22.49 2.93
C GLU A 69 -7.20 21.30 1.96
N LEU A 70 -6.30 20.36 2.15
CA LEU A 70 -6.28 19.10 1.40
C LEU A 70 -7.58 18.30 1.59
N GLY A 71 -8.07 18.18 2.83
CA GLY A 71 -9.32 17.51 3.14
C GLY A 71 -10.52 18.13 2.46
N LEU A 72 -10.60 19.46 2.42
CA LEU A 72 -11.69 20.18 1.75
C LEU A 72 -11.68 19.96 0.23
N GLN A 73 -10.51 19.96 -0.41
CA GLN A 73 -10.36 19.68 -1.84
C GLN A 73 -10.70 18.22 -2.15
N ALA A 74 -10.19 17.27 -1.37
CA ALA A 74 -10.42 15.83 -1.55
C ALA A 74 -11.90 15.47 -1.36
N LYS A 75 -12.60 16.12 -0.42
CA LYS A 75 -14.00 15.83 -0.09
C LYS A 75 -14.90 15.89 -1.31
N ALA A 76 -14.82 16.97 -2.09
CA ALA A 76 -15.68 17.20 -3.26
C ALA A 76 -15.50 16.13 -4.35
N LEU A 77 -14.32 15.50 -4.44
CA LEU A 77 -14.01 14.41 -5.38
C LEU A 77 -14.48 13.06 -4.84
N ILE A 78 -14.15 12.77 -3.59
CA ILE A 78 -14.50 11.51 -2.93
C ILE A 78 -16.01 11.32 -2.84
N GLU A 79 -16.75 12.36 -2.53
CA GLU A 79 -18.22 12.35 -2.48
C GLU A 79 -18.88 12.09 -3.85
N LYS A 80 -18.15 12.26 -4.94
CA LYS A 80 -18.56 11.91 -6.30
C LYS A 80 -18.04 10.55 -6.78
N GLY A 81 -17.25 9.85 -5.96
CA GLY A 81 -16.58 8.60 -6.33
C GLY A 81 -15.42 8.79 -7.30
N CYS A 82 -14.88 10.02 -7.39
CA CYS A 82 -13.72 10.34 -8.21
C CYS A 82 -12.41 10.16 -7.45
N LEU A 83 -11.29 10.04 -8.19
CA LEU A 83 -9.94 10.03 -7.61
C LEU A 83 -9.48 11.46 -7.28
N VAL A 84 -8.64 11.57 -6.25
CA VAL A 84 -7.91 12.79 -5.92
C VAL A 84 -6.70 12.89 -6.88
N PRO A 85 -6.23 14.10 -7.24
CA PRO A 85 -5.09 14.28 -8.14
C PRO A 85 -3.86 13.47 -7.73
N ASP A 86 -3.16 12.92 -8.72
CA ASP A 86 -2.07 11.96 -8.52
C ASP A 86 -0.95 12.55 -7.66
N GLU A 87 -0.54 13.80 -7.91
CA GLU A 87 0.55 14.48 -7.19
C GLU A 87 0.27 14.60 -5.68
N VAL A 88 -1.00 14.76 -5.31
CA VAL A 88 -1.41 14.84 -3.90
C VAL A 88 -1.21 13.50 -3.22
N VAL A 89 -1.67 12.42 -3.85
CA VAL A 89 -1.57 11.07 -3.30
C VAL A 89 -0.12 10.61 -3.25
N GLU A 90 0.67 10.88 -4.28
CA GLU A 90 2.10 10.59 -4.35
C GLU A 90 2.87 11.27 -3.21
N GLY A 91 2.60 12.56 -2.97
CA GLY A 91 3.21 13.30 -1.85
C GLY A 91 2.88 12.70 -0.49
N MET A 92 1.65 12.19 -0.29
CA MET A 92 1.26 11.48 0.93
C MET A 92 2.05 10.19 1.10
N ILE A 93 2.21 9.38 0.05
CA ILE A 93 2.99 8.13 0.05
C ILE A 93 4.46 8.39 0.36
N GLU A 94 5.08 9.37 -0.30
CA GLU A 94 6.48 9.74 -0.02
C GLU A 94 6.68 10.18 1.43
N SER A 95 5.73 10.90 2.01
CA SER A 95 5.79 11.32 3.41
C SER A 95 5.75 10.12 4.37
N GLU A 96 4.88 9.15 4.12
CA GLU A 96 4.78 7.92 4.92
C GLU A 96 6.10 7.12 4.84
N PHE A 97 6.67 6.92 3.65
CA PHE A 97 7.93 6.20 3.49
C PHE A 97 9.10 6.84 4.22
N LYS A 98 9.11 8.19 4.36
CA LYS A 98 10.18 8.93 5.02
C LYS A 98 10.07 8.93 6.55
N THR A 99 8.86 8.80 7.07
CA THR A 99 8.60 9.01 8.51
C THR A 99 8.48 7.72 9.31
N VAL A 100 8.12 6.61 8.66
CA VAL A 100 7.89 5.32 9.32
C VAL A 100 9.18 4.52 9.42
N THR A 101 9.44 3.97 10.60
CA THR A 101 10.60 3.12 10.88
C THR A 101 10.20 1.93 11.76
N GLY A 102 11.04 0.89 11.80
CA GLY A 102 10.81 -0.27 12.68
C GLY A 102 9.82 -1.29 12.13
N VAL A 103 9.57 -1.25 10.82
CA VAL A 103 8.71 -2.20 10.11
C VAL A 103 9.52 -3.03 9.11
N ASP A 104 8.98 -4.15 8.68
CA ASP A 104 9.61 -5.03 7.69
C ASP A 104 9.19 -4.68 6.25
N GLY A 105 8.22 -3.79 6.11
CA GLY A 105 7.73 -3.34 4.81
C GLY A 105 6.49 -2.47 4.89
N PHE A 106 5.93 -2.18 3.74
CA PHE A 106 4.74 -1.36 3.55
C PHE A 106 3.65 -2.14 2.82
N LEU A 107 2.41 -1.93 3.24
CA LEU A 107 1.21 -2.39 2.54
C LEU A 107 0.45 -1.19 2.01
N LEU A 108 0.44 -1.03 0.69
CA LEU A 108 -0.23 0.06 -0.01
C LEU A 108 -1.68 -0.35 -0.33
N ASP A 109 -2.66 0.29 0.29
CA ASP A 109 -4.10 0.07 0.05
C ASP A 109 -4.72 1.31 -0.58
N GLY A 110 -5.15 1.16 -1.83
CA GLY A 110 -5.73 2.23 -2.62
C GLY A 110 -4.72 3.14 -3.31
N PHE A 111 -3.49 2.69 -3.44
CA PHE A 111 -2.44 3.28 -4.26
C PHE A 111 -1.51 2.17 -4.77
N PRO A 112 -1.06 2.20 -6.05
CA PRO A 112 -1.51 3.12 -7.09
C PRO A 112 -2.93 2.81 -7.57
N ARG A 113 -3.61 3.79 -8.18
CA ARG A 113 -4.92 3.63 -8.84
C ARG A 113 -4.92 4.03 -10.30
N THR A 114 -3.85 4.64 -10.77
CA THR A 114 -3.67 5.07 -12.16
C THR A 114 -2.29 4.65 -12.65
N LEU A 115 -2.09 4.54 -13.97
CA LEU A 115 -0.79 4.21 -14.53
C LEU A 115 0.28 5.24 -14.16
N PRO A 116 0.05 6.56 -14.21
CA PRO A 116 1.02 7.54 -13.71
C PRO A 116 1.42 7.32 -12.25
N GLN A 117 0.48 6.98 -11.36
CA GLN A 117 0.79 6.65 -9.97
C GLN A 117 1.68 5.40 -9.85
N ALA A 118 1.48 4.37 -10.69
CA ALA A 118 2.32 3.17 -10.67
C ALA A 118 3.76 3.49 -11.11
N GLU A 119 3.91 4.29 -12.18
CA GLU A 119 5.21 4.76 -12.64
C GLU A 119 5.91 5.64 -11.61
N ALA A 120 5.16 6.52 -10.93
CA ALA A 120 5.68 7.36 -9.85
C ALA A 120 6.14 6.51 -8.66
N LEU A 121 5.37 5.48 -8.26
CA LEU A 121 5.78 4.55 -7.20
C LEU A 121 7.10 3.86 -7.54
N ASP A 122 7.23 3.32 -8.75
CA ASP A 122 8.46 2.68 -9.19
C ASP A 122 9.65 3.66 -9.16
N ALA A 123 9.44 4.91 -9.59
CA ALA A 123 10.45 5.95 -9.54
C ALA A 123 10.84 6.35 -8.10
N ILE A 124 9.87 6.37 -7.17
CA ILE A 124 10.12 6.64 -5.75
C ILE A 124 10.98 5.53 -5.14
N LEU A 125 10.60 4.27 -5.34
CA LEU A 125 11.32 3.11 -4.79
C LEU A 125 12.72 2.94 -5.40
N ALA A 126 12.87 3.20 -6.68
CA ALA A 126 14.16 3.13 -7.36
C ALA A 126 15.21 4.10 -6.79
N LYS A 127 14.80 5.22 -6.17
CA LYS A 127 15.73 6.16 -5.51
C LYS A 127 16.52 5.52 -4.36
N THR A 128 15.96 4.49 -3.73
CA THR A 128 16.59 3.73 -2.63
C THR A 128 17.06 2.34 -3.06
N GLY A 129 16.93 2.00 -4.35
CA GLY A 129 17.26 0.67 -4.86
C GLY A 129 16.20 -0.39 -4.55
N GLU A 130 15.02 0.03 -4.13
CA GLU A 130 13.88 -0.81 -3.80
C GLU A 130 12.94 -0.97 -4.99
N ALA A 131 12.03 -1.92 -4.90
CA ALA A 131 10.97 -2.15 -5.90
C ALA A 131 9.74 -2.75 -5.25
N VAL A 132 8.59 -2.67 -5.92
CA VAL A 132 7.38 -3.40 -5.51
C VAL A 132 7.72 -4.88 -5.38
N THR A 133 7.37 -5.49 -4.25
CA THR A 133 7.60 -6.92 -3.98
C THR A 133 6.54 -7.76 -4.69
N ALA A 134 5.28 -7.49 -4.40
CA ALA A 134 4.15 -8.17 -5.04
C ALA A 134 2.89 -7.31 -4.98
N THR A 135 2.03 -7.50 -5.96
CA THR A 135 0.67 -6.95 -6.02
C THR A 135 -0.32 -8.08 -5.77
N VAL A 136 -1.07 -7.99 -4.68
CA VAL A 136 -2.09 -8.96 -4.28
C VAL A 136 -3.46 -8.39 -4.63
N SER A 137 -4.16 -8.99 -5.58
CA SER A 137 -5.43 -8.50 -6.12
C SER A 137 -6.59 -9.38 -5.67
N ILE A 138 -7.46 -8.86 -4.80
CA ILE A 138 -8.66 -9.56 -4.34
C ILE A 138 -9.78 -9.29 -5.35
N LEU A 139 -10.19 -10.30 -6.10
CA LEU A 139 -11.25 -10.19 -7.10
C LEU A 139 -12.59 -10.69 -6.56
N ILE A 140 -13.63 -9.94 -6.85
CA ILE A 140 -15.02 -10.31 -6.61
C ILE A 140 -15.88 -9.90 -7.79
N PRO A 141 -16.98 -10.61 -8.10
CA PRO A 141 -17.92 -10.20 -9.12
C PRO A 141 -18.58 -8.85 -8.82
N ASP A 142 -18.85 -8.04 -9.84
CA ASP A 142 -19.47 -6.71 -9.69
C ASP A 142 -20.81 -6.77 -8.96
N ALA A 143 -21.60 -7.83 -9.17
CA ALA A 143 -22.85 -8.02 -8.44
C ALA A 143 -22.68 -8.05 -6.91
N MET A 144 -21.55 -8.53 -6.41
CA MET A 144 -21.24 -8.55 -4.97
C MET A 144 -20.70 -7.19 -4.46
N ILE A 145 -20.13 -6.37 -5.34
CA ILE A 145 -19.57 -5.06 -4.96
C ILE A 145 -20.67 -4.19 -4.35
N MET A 146 -21.79 -4.06 -5.06
CA MET A 146 -22.92 -3.23 -4.63
C MET A 146 -23.45 -3.66 -3.26
N GLU A 147 -23.67 -4.96 -3.08
CA GLU A 147 -24.17 -5.51 -1.81
C GLU A 147 -23.21 -5.24 -0.65
N ARG A 148 -21.91 -5.52 -0.85
CA ARG A 148 -20.89 -5.33 0.17
C ARG A 148 -20.72 -3.87 0.57
N ILE A 149 -20.76 -2.94 -0.41
CA ILE A 149 -20.65 -1.51 -0.13
C ILE A 149 -21.88 -0.99 0.61
N LYS A 150 -23.10 -1.38 0.22
CA LYS A 150 -24.33 -1.04 0.95
C LYS A 150 -24.27 -1.54 2.40
N GLY A 151 -23.81 -2.77 2.61
CA GLY A 151 -23.61 -3.32 3.95
C GLY A 151 -22.59 -2.54 4.78
N ARG A 152 -21.51 -2.05 4.14
CA ARG A 152 -20.50 -1.21 4.79
C ARG A 152 -21.02 0.18 5.11
N ALA A 153 -21.78 0.79 4.21
CA ALA A 153 -22.39 2.11 4.41
C ALA A 153 -23.25 2.16 5.69
N LEU A 154 -24.01 1.09 5.95
CA LEU A 154 -24.84 0.95 7.15
C LEU A 154 -24.00 0.86 8.43
N LYS A 155 -22.80 0.30 8.37
CA LYS A 155 -21.91 0.10 9.53
C LYS A 155 -20.99 1.29 9.81
N GLU A 156 -20.44 1.88 8.75
CA GLU A 156 -19.35 2.87 8.84
C GLU A 156 -19.80 4.30 8.55
N GLY A 157 -21.00 4.52 7.97
CA GLY A 157 -21.54 5.86 7.68
C GLY A 157 -20.68 6.66 6.71
N ARG A 158 -20.01 6.00 5.74
CA ARG A 158 -19.07 6.65 4.83
C ARG A 158 -19.77 7.45 3.75
N ALA A 159 -19.34 8.68 3.53
CA ALA A 159 -19.90 9.57 2.50
C ALA A 159 -19.69 9.04 1.08
N ASP A 160 -18.58 8.34 0.84
CA ASP A 160 -18.25 7.69 -0.44
C ASP A 160 -19.05 6.41 -0.72
N ASP A 161 -19.93 6.02 0.18
CA ASP A 161 -20.85 4.88 0.04
C ASP A 161 -22.33 5.34 0.15
N ALA A 162 -22.60 6.65 0.12
CA ALA A 162 -23.89 7.24 0.48
C ALA A 162 -25.04 6.98 -0.51
N SER A 163 -24.74 6.74 -1.80
CA SER A 163 -25.76 6.48 -2.83
C SER A 163 -25.29 5.47 -3.87
N GLU A 164 -26.26 4.88 -4.57
CA GLU A 164 -25.96 3.94 -5.67
C GLU A 164 -25.19 4.61 -6.81
N ASP A 165 -25.47 5.87 -7.11
CA ASP A 165 -24.78 6.62 -8.16
C ASP A 165 -23.29 6.79 -7.81
N ILE A 166 -22.97 7.10 -6.56
CA ILE A 166 -21.58 7.21 -6.09
C ILE A 166 -20.89 5.84 -6.19
N ILE A 167 -21.56 4.77 -5.75
CA ILE A 167 -21.02 3.42 -5.82
C ILE A 167 -20.76 2.99 -7.26
N ASN A 168 -21.72 3.23 -8.17
CA ASN A 168 -21.57 2.94 -9.59
C ASN A 168 -20.40 3.72 -10.20
N ASN A 169 -20.27 5.01 -9.88
CA ASN A 169 -19.14 5.81 -10.37
C ASN A 169 -17.79 5.26 -9.87
N ARG A 170 -17.71 4.78 -8.63
CA ARG A 170 -16.50 4.12 -8.11
C ARG A 170 -16.16 2.83 -8.83
N ILE A 171 -17.17 2.03 -9.21
CA ILE A 171 -16.98 0.81 -9.99
C ILE A 171 -16.45 1.16 -11.39
N VAL A 172 -17.10 2.13 -12.05
CA VAL A 172 -16.66 2.62 -13.38
C VAL A 172 -15.24 3.19 -13.31
N THR A 173 -14.94 3.99 -12.29
CA THR A 173 -13.60 4.55 -12.07
C THR A 173 -12.57 3.44 -11.87
N TYR A 174 -12.90 2.39 -11.11
CA TYR A 174 -12.03 1.24 -10.92
C TYR A 174 -11.71 0.55 -12.25
N HIS A 175 -12.73 0.18 -13.04
CA HIS A 175 -12.52 -0.51 -14.31
C HIS A 175 -11.75 0.32 -15.32
N ASN A 176 -12.01 1.63 -15.38
CA ASN A 176 -11.38 2.51 -16.37
C ASN A 176 -9.94 2.92 -16.01
N GLN A 177 -9.63 3.07 -14.75
CA GLN A 177 -8.37 3.69 -14.31
C GLN A 177 -7.46 2.75 -13.51
N THR A 178 -8.04 1.84 -12.73
CA THR A 178 -7.28 1.00 -11.80
C THR A 178 -7.07 -0.42 -12.35
N GLU A 179 -8.08 -1.03 -12.91
CA GLU A 179 -7.98 -2.37 -13.47
C GLU A 179 -6.90 -2.51 -14.55
N PRO A 180 -6.63 -1.51 -15.41
CA PRO A 180 -5.52 -1.58 -16.37
C PRO A 180 -4.14 -1.77 -15.75
N LEU A 181 -3.98 -1.49 -14.45
CA LEU A 181 -2.73 -1.74 -13.72
C LEU A 181 -2.44 -3.24 -13.53
N ILE A 182 -3.42 -4.11 -13.70
CA ILE A 182 -3.24 -5.57 -13.70
C ILE A 182 -2.20 -5.92 -14.76
N GLU A 183 -2.42 -5.49 -16.02
CA GLU A 183 -1.48 -5.73 -17.11
C GLU A 183 -0.08 -5.13 -16.84
N TYR A 184 -0.03 -3.97 -16.19
CA TYR A 184 1.24 -3.33 -15.81
C TYR A 184 2.07 -4.23 -14.88
N TYR A 185 1.46 -4.77 -13.83
CA TYR A 185 2.15 -5.63 -12.87
C TYR A 185 2.32 -7.08 -13.34
N GLU A 186 1.49 -7.58 -14.24
CA GLU A 186 1.70 -8.86 -14.92
C GLU A 186 2.96 -8.85 -15.78
N LYS A 187 3.21 -7.79 -16.54
CA LYS A 187 4.41 -7.63 -17.37
C LYS A 187 5.73 -7.74 -16.62
N VAL A 188 5.71 -7.39 -15.33
CA VAL A 188 6.88 -7.47 -14.45
C VAL A 188 6.81 -8.65 -13.47
N GLU A 189 5.90 -9.58 -13.70
CA GLU A 189 5.71 -10.83 -12.91
C GLU A 189 5.45 -10.57 -11.41
N LYS A 190 4.78 -9.46 -11.08
CA LYS A 190 4.47 -9.08 -9.70
C LYS A 190 2.98 -9.13 -9.35
N TYR A 191 2.12 -9.52 -10.28
CA TYR A 191 0.69 -9.64 -10.08
C TYR A 191 0.28 -11.01 -9.57
N HIS A 192 -0.56 -11.04 -8.52
CA HIS A 192 -1.12 -12.26 -7.94
C HIS A 192 -2.59 -12.07 -7.67
N GLU A 193 -3.40 -12.85 -8.39
CA GLU A 193 -4.84 -12.88 -8.24
C GLU A 193 -5.28 -13.72 -7.04
N ILE A 194 -6.23 -13.21 -6.28
CA ILE A 194 -6.87 -13.88 -5.15
C ILE A 194 -8.38 -13.90 -5.36
N ASP A 195 -8.96 -15.09 -5.36
CA ASP A 195 -10.41 -15.22 -5.30
C ASP A 195 -10.93 -14.67 -3.96
N GLY A 196 -11.70 -13.58 -4.03
CA GLY A 196 -12.28 -12.89 -2.87
C GLY A 196 -13.62 -13.45 -2.40
N ILE A 197 -14.03 -14.60 -2.93
CA ILE A 197 -15.25 -15.32 -2.54
C ILE A 197 -14.90 -16.31 -1.41
N GLY A 198 -15.68 -16.27 -0.32
CA GLY A 198 -15.51 -17.13 0.84
C GLY A 198 -15.55 -16.37 2.15
N THR A 199 -15.17 -17.03 3.23
CA THR A 199 -15.03 -16.42 4.55
C THR A 199 -13.79 -15.52 4.59
N ILE A 200 -13.70 -14.69 5.63
CA ILE A 200 -12.52 -13.82 5.83
C ILE A 200 -11.25 -14.67 5.92
N GLU A 201 -11.32 -15.78 6.66
CA GLU A 201 -10.20 -16.69 6.91
C GLU A 201 -9.77 -17.44 5.65
N GLU A 202 -10.71 -17.85 4.79
CA GLU A 202 -10.39 -18.50 3.52
C GLU A 202 -9.66 -17.56 2.57
N VAL A 203 -10.14 -16.32 2.43
CA VAL A 203 -9.48 -15.30 1.60
C VAL A 203 -8.12 -14.94 2.18
N GLN A 204 -8.02 -14.81 3.51
CA GLN A 204 -6.77 -14.57 4.21
C GLN A 204 -5.75 -15.68 3.96
N GLY A 205 -6.16 -16.94 4.01
CA GLY A 205 -5.30 -18.09 3.71
C GLY A 205 -4.71 -17.98 2.31
N ARG A 206 -5.53 -17.71 1.29
CA ARG A 206 -5.07 -17.53 -0.11
C ARG A 206 -4.07 -16.37 -0.26
N ILE A 207 -4.28 -15.27 0.48
CA ILE A 207 -3.35 -14.14 0.49
C ILE A 207 -2.01 -14.56 1.10
N PHE A 208 -2.03 -15.27 2.22
CA PHE A 208 -0.81 -15.73 2.89
C PHE A 208 -0.04 -16.74 2.06
N ASP A 209 -0.72 -17.64 1.33
CA ASP A 209 -0.09 -18.58 0.40
C ASP A 209 0.72 -17.88 -0.71
N VAL A 210 0.33 -16.65 -1.05
CA VAL A 210 1.10 -15.81 -1.98
C VAL A 210 2.24 -15.10 -1.27
N MET A 211 1.95 -14.41 -0.15
CA MET A 211 2.93 -13.57 0.53
C MET A 211 4.07 -14.34 1.18
N ASP A 212 3.83 -15.59 1.62
CA ASP A 212 4.85 -16.45 2.23
C ASP A 212 5.95 -16.90 1.22
N LYS A 213 5.81 -16.54 -0.07
CA LYS A 213 6.83 -16.79 -1.11
C LYS A 213 7.92 -15.72 -1.17
N PHE A 214 7.72 -14.60 -0.51
CA PHE A 214 8.59 -13.42 -0.53
C PHE A 214 9.21 -13.16 0.85
#